data_ff87db479b3b85e8865c3ae82134e5c2
#
_entry.id   ff87db479b3b85e8865c3ae82134e5c2
#
_cell.length_a   1.000
_cell.length_b   1.000
_cell.length_c   1.000
_cell.angle_alpha   90.00
_cell.angle_beta   90.00
_cell.angle_gamma   90.00
#
_symmetry.space_group_name_H-M   'P 1'
#
loop_
_entity.id
_entity.type
_entity.pdbx_description
1 polymer ?
#
loop_
_entity_poly.entity_id
_entity_poly.type
_entity_poly.pdbx_seq_one_letter_code
_entity_poly.pdbx_strand_id
1 'polypeptide(L)'
;LKAIPFHASVRIRLSSGTQVKDSKGNIIGIHVIMTIKKNKVAPPFRKYEFDIIFGKGIVEHEYIFDEVRAHCEKRKVFADFESVKDGKKKVEISISGTSAWRLLTVSDAATGEVLIEKKFYKSDFGEIMKNPEYKPFVDKVIEAAYTMTTGDVLNEGETPETDDHDPVMADD
;
A
#
# COMPACT_ATOMS: atom_id res chain seq x y z
N LEU A 1 28.63 -6.41 -17.26
CA LEU A 1 29.04 -5.77 -15.99
C LEU A 1 28.18 -6.31 -14.84
N LYS A 2 28.66 -7.36 -14.10
CA LYS A 2 27.91 -7.98 -12.97
C LYS A 2 28.17 -7.31 -11.61
N ALA A 3 29.08 -6.31 -11.54
CA ALA A 3 29.50 -5.71 -10.27
C ALA A 3 28.41 -4.91 -9.57
N ILE A 4 27.65 -4.06 -10.30
CA ILE A 4 26.61 -3.19 -9.72
C ILE A 4 25.49 -4.00 -9.04
N PRO A 5 24.91 -5.04 -9.66
CA PRO A 5 23.91 -5.89 -9.00
C PRO A 5 24.41 -6.58 -7.75
N PHE A 6 25.69 -6.95 -7.70
CA PHE A 6 26.29 -7.61 -6.56
C PHE A 6 26.42 -6.67 -5.35
N HIS A 7 26.90 -5.44 -5.55
CA HIS A 7 27.14 -4.47 -4.49
C HIS A 7 25.88 -3.76 -4.01
N ALA A 8 24.81 -3.68 -4.83
CA ALA A 8 23.57 -3.05 -4.42
C ALA A 8 22.94 -3.73 -3.20
N SER A 9 22.54 -2.94 -2.19
CA SER A 9 21.80 -3.42 -1.03
C SER A 9 20.31 -3.63 -1.35
N VAL A 10 19.75 -2.79 -2.20
CA VAL A 10 18.38 -2.91 -2.70
C VAL A 10 18.44 -2.82 -4.22
N ARG A 11 17.67 -3.69 -4.90
CA ARG A 11 17.48 -3.67 -6.35
C ARG A 11 15.99 -3.70 -6.65
N ILE A 12 15.51 -2.69 -7.35
CA ILE A 12 14.12 -2.53 -7.73
C ILE A 12 14.03 -2.62 -9.26
N ARG A 13 13.05 -3.38 -9.73
CA ARG A 13 12.67 -3.43 -11.15
C ARG A 13 11.35 -2.70 -11.31
N LEU A 14 11.28 -1.77 -12.26
CA LEU A 14 10.05 -1.16 -12.72
C LEU A 14 9.68 -1.76 -14.06
N SER A 15 8.44 -2.20 -14.20
CA SER A 15 7.88 -2.73 -15.43
C SER A 15 6.67 -1.88 -15.81
N SER A 16 6.58 -1.51 -17.09
CA SER A 16 5.41 -0.84 -17.64
C SER A 16 4.28 -1.86 -17.79
N GLY A 17 3.12 -1.54 -17.25
CA GLY A 17 1.88 -2.30 -17.42
C GLY A 17 0.98 -1.68 -18.49
N THR A 18 -0.31 -1.61 -18.23
CA THR A 18 -1.33 -1.08 -19.13
C THR A 18 -1.32 0.45 -19.20
N GLN A 19 -1.92 1.00 -20.24
CA GLN A 19 -2.14 2.45 -20.37
C GLN A 19 -3.32 2.86 -19.48
N VAL A 20 -3.16 3.96 -18.74
CA VAL A 20 -4.25 4.61 -18.00
C VAL A 20 -4.96 5.57 -18.95
N LYS A 21 -6.27 5.42 -19.07
CA LYS A 21 -7.12 6.22 -19.96
C LYS A 21 -8.16 7.01 -19.17
N ASP A 22 -8.49 8.19 -19.67
CA ASP A 22 -9.62 8.97 -19.16
C ASP A 22 -10.97 8.42 -19.64
N SER A 23 -12.07 9.02 -19.19
CA SER A 23 -13.45 8.66 -19.59
C SER A 23 -13.72 8.85 -21.09
N LYS A 24 -12.87 9.60 -21.80
CA LYS A 24 -12.96 9.86 -23.25
C LYS A 24 -12.05 8.92 -24.06
N GLY A 25 -11.29 8.03 -23.38
CA GLY A 25 -10.37 7.08 -24.02
C GLY A 25 -8.98 7.64 -24.31
N ASN A 26 -8.66 8.89 -23.93
CA ASN A 26 -7.32 9.44 -24.11
C ASN A 26 -6.36 8.82 -23.11
N ILE A 27 -5.13 8.54 -23.55
CA ILE A 27 -4.07 8.02 -22.67
C ILE A 27 -3.57 9.18 -21.81
N ILE A 28 -3.77 9.08 -20.50
CA ILE A 28 -3.38 10.08 -19.51
C ILE A 28 -2.23 9.63 -18.62
N GLY A 29 -1.82 8.36 -18.70
CA GLY A 29 -0.77 7.82 -17.86
C GLY A 29 -0.42 6.38 -18.20
N ILE A 30 0.43 5.81 -17.37
CA ILE A 30 0.83 4.40 -17.43
C ILE A 30 0.72 3.74 -16.06
N HIS A 31 0.25 2.51 -16.04
CA HIS A 31 0.33 1.63 -14.88
C HIS A 31 1.74 1.07 -14.74
N VAL A 32 2.31 1.09 -13.55
CA VAL A 32 3.67 0.63 -13.28
C VAL A 32 3.65 -0.44 -12.21
N ILE A 33 4.35 -1.54 -12.47
CA ILE A 33 4.57 -2.62 -11.51
C ILE A 33 6.01 -2.51 -11.02
N MET A 34 6.18 -2.27 -9.73
CA MET A 34 7.46 -2.23 -9.05
C MET A 34 7.70 -3.58 -8.36
N THR A 35 8.84 -4.20 -8.63
CA THR A 35 9.25 -5.46 -7.99
C THR A 35 10.59 -5.28 -7.28
N ILE A 36 10.66 -5.63 -6.01
CA ILE A 36 11.90 -5.65 -5.24
C ILE A 36 12.64 -6.95 -5.54
N LYS A 37 13.63 -6.91 -6.44
CA LYS A 37 14.41 -8.09 -6.86
C LYS A 37 15.48 -8.51 -5.85
N LYS A 38 16.00 -7.56 -5.06
CA LYS A 38 16.99 -7.80 -4.00
C LYS A 38 16.77 -6.81 -2.87
N ASN A 39 16.81 -7.31 -1.66
CA ASN A 39 16.79 -6.48 -0.46
C ASN A 39 17.62 -7.16 0.62
N LYS A 40 18.63 -6.46 1.15
CA LYS A 40 19.50 -6.95 2.23
C LYS A 40 19.03 -6.53 3.62
N VAL A 41 18.06 -5.59 3.71
CA VAL A 41 17.62 -4.98 4.96
C VAL A 41 16.18 -5.33 5.34
N ALA A 42 15.41 -5.92 4.40
CA ALA A 42 14.04 -6.36 4.60
C ALA A 42 13.71 -7.52 3.65
N PRO A 43 12.57 -8.23 3.80
CA PRO A 43 12.16 -9.29 2.88
C PRO A 43 12.10 -8.80 1.43
N PRO A 44 12.75 -9.51 0.48
CA PRO A 44 12.69 -9.20 -0.95
C PRO A 44 11.40 -9.71 -1.59
N PHE A 45 11.29 -9.57 -2.91
CA PHE A 45 10.23 -10.12 -3.80
C PHE A 45 8.85 -9.48 -3.64
N ARG A 46 8.71 -8.39 -2.89
CA ARG A 46 7.46 -7.63 -2.84
C ARG A 46 7.19 -6.95 -4.17
N LYS A 47 5.90 -6.97 -4.55
CA LYS A 47 5.39 -6.23 -5.71
C LYS A 47 4.51 -5.08 -5.22
N TYR A 48 4.60 -3.94 -5.87
CA TYR A 48 3.75 -2.77 -5.64
C TYR A 48 3.31 -2.24 -6.98
N GLU A 49 2.10 -1.73 -7.02
CA GLU A 49 1.50 -1.18 -8.23
C GLU A 49 1.11 0.27 -8.01
N PHE A 50 1.28 1.09 -9.01
CA PHE A 50 0.86 2.49 -8.97
C PHE A 50 0.74 3.06 -10.38
N ASP A 51 -0.07 4.12 -10.50
CA ASP A 51 -0.20 4.84 -11.76
C ASP A 51 0.69 6.08 -11.79
N ILE A 52 1.32 6.31 -12.94
CA ILE A 52 2.00 7.55 -13.25
C ILE A 52 1.11 8.32 -14.22
N ILE A 53 0.53 9.42 -13.75
CA ILE A 53 -0.31 10.30 -14.55
C ILE A 53 0.56 11.42 -15.15
N PHE A 54 0.49 11.61 -16.45
CA PHE A 54 1.28 12.62 -17.16
C PHE A 54 0.98 14.02 -16.59
N GLY A 55 2.03 14.75 -16.25
CA GLY A 55 1.92 16.08 -15.66
C GLY A 55 1.53 16.14 -14.18
N LYS A 56 1.10 15.01 -13.56
CA LYS A 56 0.76 14.94 -12.14
C LYS A 56 1.75 14.12 -11.33
N GLY A 57 2.37 13.09 -11.95
CA GLY A 57 3.28 12.18 -11.27
C GLY A 57 2.59 10.92 -10.73
N ILE A 58 3.13 10.36 -9.66
CA ILE A 58 2.67 9.10 -9.07
C ILE A 58 1.35 9.31 -8.33
N VAL A 59 0.37 8.45 -8.61
CA VAL A 59 -0.91 8.37 -7.89
C VAL A 59 -0.94 7.01 -7.19
N GLU A 60 -0.66 7.02 -5.91
CA GLU A 60 -0.50 5.80 -5.11
C GLU A 60 -1.64 5.56 -4.11
N HIS A 61 -2.37 6.61 -3.73
CA HIS A 61 -3.36 6.54 -2.64
C HIS A 61 -4.49 5.54 -2.88
N GLU A 62 -4.86 5.27 -4.14
CA GLU A 62 -5.90 4.28 -4.45
C GLU A 62 -5.41 2.85 -4.23
N TYR A 63 -4.14 2.57 -4.54
CA TYR A 63 -3.51 1.27 -4.32
C TYR A 63 -3.24 1.04 -2.82
N ILE A 64 -2.74 2.07 -2.12
CA ILE A 64 -2.60 2.02 -0.66
C ILE A 64 -3.96 1.73 0.00
N PHE A 65 -5.04 2.34 -0.50
CA PHE A 65 -6.37 2.07 0.01
C PHE A 65 -6.76 0.60 -0.12
N ASP A 66 -6.54 -0.03 -1.29
CA ASP A 66 -6.92 -1.42 -1.51
C ASP A 66 -6.13 -2.37 -0.60
N GLU A 67 -4.83 -2.15 -0.42
CA GLU A 67 -3.98 -2.92 0.51
C GLU A 67 -4.43 -2.77 1.96
N VAL A 68 -4.66 -1.54 2.39
CA VAL A 68 -5.10 -1.21 3.74
C VAL A 68 -6.47 -1.83 4.03
N ARG A 69 -7.40 -1.76 3.08
CA ARG A 69 -8.72 -2.39 3.21
C ARG A 69 -8.61 -3.90 3.31
N ALA A 70 -7.84 -4.53 2.42
CA ALA A 70 -7.63 -5.97 2.43
C ALA A 70 -6.99 -6.45 3.74
N HIS A 71 -6.10 -5.64 4.33
CA HIS A 71 -5.52 -5.91 5.63
C HIS A 71 -6.59 -5.85 6.74
N CYS A 72 -7.41 -4.79 6.78
CA CYS A 72 -8.47 -4.63 7.77
C CYS A 72 -9.55 -5.74 7.69
N GLU A 73 -9.80 -6.29 6.49
CA GLU A 73 -10.73 -7.42 6.32
C GLU A 73 -10.20 -8.72 6.95
N LYS A 74 -8.86 -8.87 6.99
CA LYS A 74 -8.21 -10.08 7.50
C LYS A 74 -7.75 -9.97 8.95
N ARG A 75 -7.41 -8.76 9.40
CA ARG A 75 -6.77 -8.51 10.70
C ARG A 75 -7.32 -7.26 11.35
N LYS A 76 -7.44 -7.31 12.68
CA LYS A 76 -7.77 -6.13 13.49
C LYS A 76 -6.55 -5.26 13.69
N VAL A 77 -6.71 -3.96 13.51
CA VAL A 77 -5.66 -2.96 13.74
C VAL A 77 -6.00 -2.17 15.00
N PHE A 78 -5.06 -2.08 15.90
CA PHE A 78 -5.21 -1.35 17.15
C PHE A 78 -4.21 -0.21 17.25
N ALA A 79 -4.63 0.89 17.88
CA ALA A 79 -3.76 2.00 18.23
C ALA A 79 -4.07 2.51 19.63
N ASP A 80 -3.09 3.19 20.22
CA ASP A 80 -3.33 3.98 21.41
C ASP A 80 -3.84 5.36 20.99
N PHE A 81 -4.96 5.75 21.55
CA PHE A 81 -5.59 7.05 21.34
C PHE A 81 -5.65 7.81 22.65
N GLU A 82 -5.18 9.04 22.64
CA GLU A 82 -5.23 9.92 23.80
C GLU A 82 -6.34 10.95 23.62
N SER A 83 -7.42 10.78 24.38
CA SER A 83 -8.53 11.72 24.40
C SER A 83 -8.35 12.73 25.54
N VAL A 84 -8.62 13.99 25.26
CA VAL A 84 -8.60 15.08 26.25
C VAL A 84 -9.57 14.82 27.41
N LYS A 85 -10.66 14.05 27.17
CA LYS A 85 -11.70 13.77 28.16
C LYS A 85 -11.48 12.49 28.95
N ASP A 86 -10.93 11.43 28.31
CA ASP A 86 -10.96 10.07 28.84
C ASP A 86 -9.56 9.45 29.03
N GLY A 87 -8.49 10.21 28.75
CA GLY A 87 -7.10 9.71 28.85
C GLY A 87 -6.72 8.75 27.71
N LYS A 88 -5.77 7.86 27.97
CA LYS A 88 -5.29 6.87 27.00
C LYS A 88 -6.29 5.73 26.86
N LYS A 89 -6.80 5.51 25.67
CA LYS A 89 -7.66 4.40 25.29
C LYS A 89 -7.03 3.59 24.17
N LYS A 90 -7.26 2.27 24.19
CA LYS A 90 -6.94 1.42 23.05
C LYS A 90 -8.13 1.44 22.08
N VAL A 91 -7.88 1.77 20.83
CA VAL A 91 -8.92 1.82 19.80
C VAL A 91 -8.67 0.78 18.73
N GLU A 92 -9.75 0.24 18.18
CA GLU A 92 -9.75 -0.60 16.98
C GLU A 92 -10.05 0.30 15.77
N ILE A 93 -9.23 0.17 14.72
CA ILE A 93 -9.38 0.95 13.50
C ILE A 93 -9.75 0.01 12.37
N SER A 94 -10.78 0.36 11.62
CA SER A 94 -11.18 -0.39 10.43
C SER A 94 -11.43 0.52 9.25
N ILE A 95 -11.08 0.00 8.07
CA ILE A 95 -11.44 0.62 6.78
C ILE A 95 -12.22 -0.41 6.00
N SER A 96 -13.45 -0.07 5.64
CA SER A 96 -14.39 -0.97 5.00
C SER A 96 -15.12 -0.30 3.83
N GLY A 97 -15.98 -1.06 3.17
CA GLY A 97 -16.85 -0.60 2.10
C GLY A 97 -16.49 -1.18 0.74
N THR A 98 -17.52 -1.69 0.05
CA THR A 98 -17.42 -2.37 -1.26
C THR A 98 -18.14 -1.61 -2.37
N SER A 99 -18.98 -0.65 -2.02
CA SER A 99 -19.75 0.19 -2.95
C SER A 99 -19.00 1.50 -3.27
N ALA A 100 -19.70 2.50 -3.77
CA ALA A 100 -19.13 3.82 -4.04
C ALA A 100 -18.54 4.48 -2.77
N TRP A 101 -19.14 4.23 -1.61
CA TRP A 101 -18.72 4.79 -0.34
C TRP A 101 -17.76 3.85 0.39
N ARG A 102 -16.76 4.47 1.03
CA ARG A 102 -15.81 3.85 1.96
C ARG A 102 -16.05 4.41 3.35
N LEU A 103 -15.68 3.63 4.35
CA LEU A 103 -15.92 3.97 5.75
C LEU A 103 -14.65 3.75 6.56
N LEU A 104 -14.13 4.82 7.15
CA LEU A 104 -13.14 4.74 8.23
C LEU A 104 -13.90 4.76 9.55
N THR A 105 -13.68 3.76 10.38
CA THR A 105 -14.28 3.65 11.71
C THR A 105 -13.17 3.50 12.75
N VAL A 106 -13.23 4.29 13.81
CA VAL A 106 -12.39 4.17 15.00
C VAL A 106 -13.31 3.92 16.18
N SER A 107 -13.19 2.77 16.81
CA SER A 107 -14.01 2.37 17.94
C SER A 107 -13.17 2.05 19.17
N ASP A 108 -13.73 2.25 20.35
CA ASP A 108 -13.11 1.82 21.60
C ASP A 108 -12.98 0.29 21.60
N ALA A 109 -11.77 -0.22 21.80
CA ALA A 109 -11.49 -1.66 21.73
C ALA A 109 -12.12 -2.46 22.88
N ALA A 110 -12.48 -1.81 23.99
CA ALA A 110 -13.08 -2.45 25.16
C ALA A 110 -14.61 -2.44 25.09
N THR A 111 -15.21 -1.32 24.68
CA THR A 111 -16.67 -1.14 24.68
C THR A 111 -17.31 -1.36 23.30
N GLY A 112 -16.53 -1.24 22.21
CA GLY A 112 -17.05 -1.25 20.85
C GLY A 112 -17.74 0.05 20.42
N GLU A 113 -17.73 1.08 21.28
CA GLU A 113 -18.35 2.38 20.98
C GLU A 113 -17.59 3.05 19.83
N VAL A 114 -18.33 3.55 18.82
CA VAL A 114 -17.76 4.27 17.69
C VAL A 114 -17.41 5.69 18.12
N LEU A 115 -16.12 6.03 18.07
CA LEU A 115 -15.59 7.34 18.44
C LEU A 115 -15.50 8.26 17.22
N ILE A 116 -15.09 7.71 16.08
CA ILE A 116 -14.94 8.43 14.82
C ILE A 116 -15.52 7.58 13.70
N GLU A 117 -16.35 8.20 12.87
CA GLU A 117 -16.85 7.60 11.63
C GLU A 117 -16.73 8.60 10.49
N LYS A 118 -16.07 8.21 9.41
CA LYS A 118 -15.89 9.03 8.22
C LYS A 118 -16.22 8.26 6.96
N LYS A 119 -17.27 8.73 6.23
CA LYS A 119 -17.57 8.27 4.87
C LYS A 119 -16.82 9.09 3.84
N PHE A 120 -16.27 8.42 2.83
CA PHE A 120 -15.50 9.05 1.76
C PHE A 120 -15.53 8.22 0.47
N TYR A 121 -15.15 8.81 -0.67
CA TYR A 121 -14.92 8.07 -1.91
C TYR A 121 -13.48 7.56 -1.95
N LYS A 122 -13.23 6.47 -2.68
CA LYS A 122 -11.86 5.93 -2.83
C LYS A 122 -10.88 6.99 -3.37
N SER A 123 -11.33 7.83 -4.32
CA SER A 123 -10.55 8.96 -4.87
C SER A 123 -10.08 9.97 -3.81
N ASP A 124 -10.86 10.11 -2.74
CA ASP A 124 -10.62 11.11 -1.70
C ASP A 124 -9.72 10.57 -0.58
N PHE A 125 -9.30 9.30 -0.68
CA PHE A 125 -8.45 8.68 0.34
C PHE A 125 -7.14 9.45 0.56
N GLY A 126 -6.58 10.03 -0.51
CA GLY A 126 -5.41 10.90 -0.42
C GLY A 126 -5.62 12.14 0.46
N GLU A 127 -6.84 12.66 0.53
CA GLU A 127 -7.20 13.78 1.43
C GLU A 127 -7.39 13.28 2.87
N ILE A 128 -7.98 12.11 3.05
CA ILE A 128 -8.12 11.46 4.37
C ILE A 128 -6.73 11.21 4.98
N MET A 129 -5.77 10.71 4.20
CA MET A 129 -4.38 10.50 4.64
C MET A 129 -3.68 11.78 5.10
N LYS A 130 -4.06 12.93 4.58
CA LYS A 130 -3.47 14.24 4.92
C LYS A 130 -4.19 14.98 6.03
N ASN A 131 -5.45 14.61 6.31
CA ASN A 131 -6.27 15.29 7.30
C ASN A 131 -5.74 15.01 8.73
N PRO A 132 -5.41 16.05 9.52
CA PRO A 132 -4.84 15.87 10.87
C PRO A 132 -5.72 15.04 11.81
N GLU A 133 -7.04 15.06 11.64
CA GLU A 133 -8.00 14.32 12.45
C GLU A 133 -7.91 12.81 12.21
N TYR A 134 -7.72 12.38 10.95
CA TYR A 134 -7.74 10.97 10.57
C TYR A 134 -6.34 10.37 10.37
N LYS A 135 -5.37 11.22 10.05
CA LYS A 135 -3.99 10.82 9.74
C LYS A 135 -3.38 9.87 10.77
N PRO A 136 -3.46 10.10 12.10
CA PRO A 136 -2.83 9.22 13.07
C PRO A 136 -3.36 7.78 13.00
N PHE A 137 -4.65 7.62 12.68
CA PHE A 137 -5.30 6.31 12.57
C PHE A 137 -4.96 5.63 11.25
N VAL A 138 -5.00 6.39 10.16
CA VAL A 138 -4.68 5.88 8.81
C VAL A 138 -3.22 5.46 8.73
N ASP A 139 -2.29 6.25 9.28
CA ASP A 139 -0.86 5.90 9.34
C ASP A 139 -0.64 4.57 10.08
N LYS A 140 -1.40 4.31 11.17
CA LYS A 140 -1.32 3.03 11.89
C LYS A 140 -1.81 1.84 11.08
N VAL A 141 -2.87 2.03 10.31
CA VAL A 141 -3.36 0.96 9.42
C VAL A 141 -2.39 0.71 8.27
N ILE A 142 -1.82 1.77 7.69
CA ILE A 142 -0.79 1.66 6.66
C ILE A 142 0.45 0.94 7.23
N GLU A 143 0.93 1.36 8.39
CA GLU A 143 2.05 0.70 9.07
C GLU A 143 1.78 -0.80 9.26
N ALA A 144 0.59 -1.16 9.78
CA ALA A 144 0.20 -2.55 9.98
C ALA A 144 0.11 -3.34 8.66
N ALA A 145 -0.44 -2.75 7.60
CA ALA A 145 -0.58 -3.39 6.30
C ALA A 145 0.78 -3.67 5.64
N TYR A 146 1.75 -2.77 5.82
CA TYR A 146 3.07 -2.90 5.20
C TYR A 146 4.14 -3.53 6.12
N THR A 147 3.83 -3.74 7.42
CA THR A 147 4.70 -4.49 8.32
C THR A 147 4.47 -5.98 8.09
N MET A 148 5.42 -6.66 7.47
CA MET A 148 5.36 -8.12 7.36
C MET A 148 5.91 -8.78 8.63
N THR A 149 5.14 -9.70 9.19
CA THR A 149 5.68 -10.69 10.13
C THR A 149 6.39 -11.80 9.32
N THR A 150 7.39 -12.43 9.93
CA THR A 150 8.17 -13.52 9.30
C THR A 150 7.28 -14.67 8.80
N GLY A 151 6.09 -14.85 9.38
CA GLY A 151 5.11 -15.87 8.97
C GLY A 151 4.37 -15.56 7.66
N ASP A 152 4.25 -14.30 7.28
CA ASP A 152 3.54 -13.90 6.06
C ASP A 152 4.36 -14.21 4.79
N VAL A 153 5.70 -14.22 4.92
CA VAL A 153 6.62 -14.50 3.79
C VAL A 153 6.57 -15.95 3.34
N LEU A 154 6.21 -16.87 4.23
CA LEU A 154 6.22 -18.32 3.95
C LEU A 154 4.93 -18.81 3.28
N ASN A 155 3.86 -18.03 3.28
CA ASN A 155 2.56 -18.43 2.72
C ASN A 155 2.31 -17.92 1.29
N GLU A 156 3.11 -16.97 0.80
CA GLU A 156 3.08 -16.55 -0.61
C GLU A 156 4.10 -17.37 -1.41
N GLY A 157 3.77 -18.65 -1.58
CA GLY A 157 4.62 -19.63 -2.27
C GLY A 157 4.55 -19.50 -3.80
N GLU A 158 4.94 -18.38 -4.37
CA GLU A 158 5.42 -18.35 -5.74
C GLU A 158 6.93 -18.50 -5.72
N THR A 159 7.42 -19.67 -6.15
CA THR A 159 8.82 -19.87 -6.48
C THR A 159 9.24 -18.80 -7.49
N PRO A 160 10.34 -18.06 -7.23
CA PRO A 160 10.81 -17.08 -8.20
C PRO A 160 11.21 -17.83 -9.47
N GLU A 161 10.54 -17.54 -10.58
CA GLU A 161 11.09 -17.87 -11.90
C GLU A 161 12.47 -17.22 -11.97
N THR A 162 13.48 -18.06 -12.04
CA THR A 162 14.87 -17.65 -12.27
C THR A 162 15.00 -17.28 -13.74
N ASP A 163 14.49 -16.12 -14.12
CA ASP A 163 14.70 -15.55 -15.45
C ASP A 163 16.07 -14.88 -15.47
N ASP A 164 17.13 -15.69 -15.56
CA ASP A 164 18.52 -15.29 -15.75
C ASP A 164 18.87 -15.02 -17.23
N HIS A 165 17.85 -14.80 -18.06
CA HIS A 165 18.06 -14.42 -19.46
C HIS A 165 17.98 -12.90 -19.61
N ASP A 166 19.06 -12.21 -19.26
CA ASP A 166 19.41 -10.93 -19.90
C ASP A 166 19.84 -11.26 -21.36
N PRO A 167 19.16 -10.71 -22.38
CA PRO A 167 19.59 -10.90 -23.74
C PRO A 167 20.99 -10.29 -23.89
N VAL A 168 21.94 -11.14 -24.24
CA VAL A 168 23.28 -10.72 -24.71
C VAL A 168 23.04 -9.87 -25.94
N MET A 169 23.24 -8.55 -25.84
CA MET A 169 23.40 -7.71 -27.03
C MET A 169 24.62 -8.24 -27.77
N ALA A 170 24.41 -8.81 -28.94
CA ALA A 170 25.47 -9.11 -29.88
C ALA A 170 26.00 -7.77 -30.41
N ASP A 171 27.27 -7.50 -30.13
CA ASP A 171 28.03 -6.44 -30.79
C ASP A 171 28.28 -6.92 -32.24
N ASP A 172 27.73 -6.21 -33.21
CA ASP A 172 28.22 -6.13 -34.62
C ASP A 172 28.96 -4.81 -34.78
#